data_6cb62c9f6fb85c1a90dc5fcc2e5a9ec2
#
_entry.id   6cb62c9f6fb85c1a90dc5fcc2e5a9ec2
#
_cell.length_a   1.000
_cell.length_b   1.000
_cell.length_c   1.000
_cell.angle_alpha   90.00
_cell.angle_beta   90.00
_cell.angle_gamma   90.00
#
_symmetry.space_group_name_H-M   'P 1'
#
loop_
_entity.id
_entity.type
_entity.pdbx_description
1 polymer ?
#
loop_
_entity_poly.entity_id
_entity_poly.type
_entity_poly.pdbx_seq_one_letter_code
_entity_poly.pdbx_strand_id
1 'polypeptide(L)'
;MATQLFNIDPDYDFGIVGISSQDRDFRLAWALNLAFDWSLARVENHEIPMKSGKSSHAMYEFKDEDNVIYTLLSNKGSNGYLLPEMSGFDFVLRIDGYCHLVDDDLLRVIRSIPFVLAAIELSGEKLKTIQNLITE
;
A
#
# COMPACT_ATOMS: atom_id res chain seq x y z
N MET A 1 6.20 -0.09 -30.16
CA MET A 1 6.22 0.09 -29.63
C MET A 1 5.95 0.00 -29.14
N ALA A 2 5.77 -0.17 -29.14
CA ALA A 2 5.52 -0.13 -28.54
C ALA A 2 5.43 -0.53 -27.96
N THR A 3 5.64 -0.87 -28.00
CA THR A 3 5.65 -1.07 -27.36
C THR A 3 5.82 -0.92 -26.72
N GLN A 4 6.17 -0.77 -26.91
CA GLN A 4 6.37 -0.44 -26.17
C GLN A 4 5.78 -0.16 -25.52
N LEU A 5 5.37 0.07 -25.78
CA LEU A 5 4.70 0.25 -25.13
C LEU A 5 4.11 -0.30 -24.45
N PHE A 6 4.04 -0.82 -24.66
CA PHE A 6 3.58 -1.38 -24.07
C PHE A 6 4.10 -1.92 -23.13
N ASN A 7 4.61 -1.81 -23.04
CA ASN A 7 5.56 -2.14 -22.06
C ASN A 7 5.20 -1.80 -20.67
N ILE A 8 4.31 -0.94 -20.46
CA ILE A 8 3.77 -0.60 -19.17
C ILE A 8 2.78 -1.67 -18.80
N ASP A 9 3.13 -2.44 -17.80
CA ASP A 9 2.22 -3.44 -17.29
C ASP A 9 1.13 -2.72 -16.49
N PRO A 10 -0.13 -2.77 -16.93
CA PRO A 10 -1.20 -2.08 -16.21
C PRO A 10 -1.34 -2.51 -14.76
N ASP A 11 -0.91 -3.74 -14.44
CA ASP A 11 -1.00 -4.24 -13.07
C ASP A 11 -0.07 -3.51 -12.12
N TYR A 12 0.91 -2.78 -12.65
CA TYR A 12 1.88 -2.05 -11.83
C TYR A 12 1.69 -0.54 -11.89
N ASP A 13 0.59 -0.09 -12.51
CA ASP A 13 0.34 1.34 -12.67
C ASP A 13 -0.52 1.84 -11.50
N PHE A 14 0.09 1.94 -10.33
CA PHE A 14 -0.57 2.46 -9.14
C PHE A 14 0.46 3.18 -8.27
N GLY A 15 -0.06 4.06 -7.39
CA GLY A 15 0.78 4.77 -6.45
C GLY A 15 1.06 3.91 -5.24
N ILE A 16 2.23 4.10 -4.65
CA ILE A 16 2.65 3.31 -3.49
C ILE A 16 3.26 4.23 -2.45
N VAL A 17 2.79 4.12 -1.21
CA VAL A 17 3.38 4.85 -0.08
C VAL A 17 3.82 3.84 0.95
N GLY A 18 5.09 3.91 1.36
CA GLY A 18 5.60 3.13 2.47
C GLY A 18 5.40 3.92 3.76
N ILE A 19 4.87 3.30 4.78
CA ILE A 19 4.57 3.94 6.06
C ILE A 19 5.24 3.18 7.19
N SER A 20 6.02 3.91 7.99
CA SER A 20 6.61 3.37 9.20
C SER A 20 5.78 3.89 10.37
N SER A 21 5.25 2.99 11.19
CA SER A 21 4.29 3.34 12.23
C SER A 21 4.58 2.55 13.50
N GLN A 22 4.39 3.20 14.66
CA GLN A 22 4.56 2.55 15.94
C GLN A 22 3.31 1.82 16.41
N ASP A 23 2.21 1.97 15.69
CA ASP A 23 0.93 1.42 16.12
C ASP A 23 0.44 0.34 15.15
N ARG A 24 -0.66 -0.29 15.51
CA ARG A 24 -1.19 -1.43 14.78
C ARG A 24 -1.98 -1.00 13.55
N ASP A 25 -2.24 -1.99 12.69
CA ASP A 25 -2.95 -1.77 11.42
C ASP A 25 -4.29 -1.09 11.60
N PHE A 26 -5.12 -1.56 12.57
CA PHE A 26 -6.46 -0.97 12.74
C PHE A 26 -6.38 0.47 13.23
N ARG A 27 -5.36 0.81 14.02
CA ARG A 27 -5.18 2.19 14.48
C ARG A 27 -4.75 3.10 13.35
N LEU A 28 -3.88 2.60 12.48
CA LEU A 28 -3.46 3.38 11.32
C LEU A 28 -4.65 3.58 10.37
N ALA A 29 -5.42 2.52 10.12
CA ALA A 29 -6.60 2.65 9.26
C ALA A 29 -7.58 3.67 9.82
N TRP A 30 -7.82 3.62 11.13
CA TRP A 30 -8.71 4.58 11.79
C TRP A 30 -8.20 6.02 11.65
N ALA A 31 -6.90 6.22 11.85
CA ALA A 31 -6.31 7.56 11.75
C ALA A 31 -6.37 8.10 10.33
N LEU A 32 -6.13 7.24 9.33
CA LEU A 32 -6.24 7.64 7.93
C LEU A 32 -7.69 8.00 7.59
N ASN A 33 -8.65 7.24 8.10
CA ASN A 33 -10.06 7.53 7.86
C ASN A 33 -10.43 8.90 8.42
N LEU A 34 -9.95 9.23 9.61
CA LEU A 34 -10.21 10.54 10.19
C LEU A 34 -9.53 11.66 9.40
N ALA A 35 -8.29 11.44 9.00
CA ALA A 35 -7.50 12.47 8.35
C ALA A 35 -8.01 12.81 6.94
N PHE A 36 -8.50 11.81 6.21
CA PHE A 36 -8.88 11.96 4.82
C PHE A 36 -10.38 11.82 4.58
N ASP A 37 -11.17 11.56 5.60
CA ASP A 37 -12.59 11.26 5.46
C ASP A 37 -12.79 10.02 4.57
N TRP A 38 -11.96 9.01 4.79
CA TRP A 38 -12.06 7.72 4.11
C TRP A 38 -12.85 6.73 4.96
N SER A 39 -13.16 5.58 4.36
CA SER A 39 -13.84 4.48 5.05
C SER A 39 -13.12 3.17 4.78
N LEU A 40 -11.81 3.15 5.03
CA LEU A 40 -11.04 1.92 4.95
C LEU A 40 -11.66 0.88 5.87
N ALA A 41 -11.95 -0.29 5.34
CA ALA A 41 -12.57 -1.38 6.07
C ALA A 41 -11.77 -2.65 5.90
N ARG A 42 -11.70 -3.44 6.98
CA ARG A 42 -10.97 -4.69 6.99
C ARG A 42 -11.61 -5.67 6.00
N VAL A 43 -10.77 -6.25 5.15
CA VAL A 43 -11.19 -7.28 4.18
C VAL A 43 -10.37 -8.53 4.43
N GLU A 44 -10.54 -9.56 3.60
CA GLU A 44 -9.77 -10.78 3.76
C GLU A 44 -8.28 -10.49 3.60
N ASN A 45 -7.47 -11.23 4.35
CA ASN A 45 -6.03 -11.06 4.27
C ASN A 45 -5.52 -11.34 2.86
N HIS A 46 -4.53 -10.56 2.47
CA HIS A 46 -3.83 -10.79 1.22
C HIS A 46 -2.75 -11.85 1.46
N GLU A 47 -2.78 -12.92 0.67
CA GLU A 47 -1.83 -14.01 0.83
C GLU A 47 -0.88 -14.06 -0.35
N ILE A 48 0.40 -14.22 -0.06
CA ILE A 48 1.43 -14.35 -1.10
C ILE A 48 2.22 -15.64 -0.88
N PRO A 49 2.70 -16.26 -1.97
CA PRO A 49 3.49 -17.49 -1.84
C PRO A 49 4.88 -17.20 -1.28
N MET A 50 5.38 -18.10 -0.47
CA MET A 50 6.72 -18.04 0.09
C MET A 50 7.39 -19.38 -0.14
N LYS A 51 8.71 -19.46 0.12
CA LYS A 51 9.42 -20.70 -0.06
C LYS A 51 8.85 -21.82 0.81
N SER A 52 8.40 -21.49 2.01
CA SER A 52 7.88 -22.48 2.94
C SER A 52 6.42 -22.22 3.24
N GLY A 53 5.59 -22.19 2.20
CA GLY A 53 4.15 -21.97 2.38
C GLY A 53 3.73 -20.63 1.85
N LYS A 54 2.98 -19.87 2.65
CA LYS A 54 2.50 -18.56 2.24
C LYS A 54 2.51 -17.61 3.42
N SER A 55 2.54 -16.32 3.13
CA SER A 55 2.46 -15.27 4.14
C SER A 55 1.13 -14.56 4.00
N SER A 56 0.48 -14.29 5.12
CA SER A 56 -0.83 -13.65 5.18
C SER A 56 -0.67 -12.25 5.75
N HIS A 57 -1.21 -11.27 5.05
CA HIS A 57 -1.03 -9.86 5.42
C HIS A 57 -2.39 -9.19 5.59
N ALA A 58 -2.53 -8.42 6.67
CA ALA A 58 -3.76 -7.69 6.93
C ALA A 58 -4.01 -6.69 5.83
N MET A 59 -5.26 -6.52 5.42
CA MET A 59 -5.62 -5.65 4.32
C MET A 59 -6.89 -4.88 4.62
N TYR A 60 -6.89 -3.60 4.28
CA TYR A 60 -8.03 -2.70 4.39
C TYR A 60 -8.25 -2.05 3.04
N GLU A 61 -9.50 -1.81 2.67
CA GLU A 61 -9.80 -1.28 1.36
C GLU A 61 -10.90 -0.23 1.43
N PHE A 62 -10.79 0.79 0.57
CA PHE A 62 -11.80 1.83 0.42
C PHE A 62 -11.81 2.30 -1.02
N LYS A 63 -12.99 2.44 -1.59
CA LYS A 63 -13.18 2.98 -2.94
C LYS A 63 -13.98 4.27 -2.80
N ASP A 64 -13.44 5.37 -3.32
CA ASP A 64 -14.11 6.66 -3.18
C ASP A 64 -15.09 6.92 -4.33
N GLU A 65 -15.69 8.11 -4.34
CA GLU A 65 -16.71 8.48 -5.33
C GLU A 65 -16.15 8.56 -6.74
N ASP A 66 -14.86 8.78 -6.88
CA ASP A 66 -14.20 8.89 -8.18
C ASP A 66 -13.60 7.56 -8.62
N ASN A 67 -13.96 6.48 -7.94
CA ASN A 67 -13.47 5.13 -8.24
C ASN A 67 -11.98 4.94 -7.98
N VAL A 68 -11.39 5.80 -7.15
CA VAL A 68 -10.02 5.59 -6.68
C VAL A 68 -10.07 4.59 -5.54
N ILE A 69 -9.21 3.57 -5.63
CA ILE A 69 -9.18 2.50 -4.62
C ILE A 69 -7.93 2.66 -3.79
N TYR A 70 -8.12 2.75 -2.48
CA TYR A 70 -7.05 2.82 -1.50
C TYR A 70 -6.97 1.48 -0.79
N THR A 71 -5.79 0.87 -0.80
CA THR A 71 -5.56 -0.43 -0.17
C THR A 71 -4.42 -0.29 0.81
N LEU A 72 -4.68 -0.53 2.09
CA LEU A 72 -3.67 -0.50 3.14
C LEU A 72 -3.30 -1.93 3.50
N LEU A 73 -2.01 -2.24 3.40
CA LEU A 73 -1.51 -3.59 3.62
C LEU A 73 -0.44 -3.59 4.70
N SER A 74 -0.45 -4.61 5.55
CA SER A 74 0.66 -4.83 6.48
C SER A 74 1.83 -5.39 5.71
N ASN A 75 2.98 -4.73 5.81
CA ASN A 75 4.18 -5.22 5.13
C ASN A 75 4.68 -6.51 5.77
N LYS A 76 4.65 -6.59 7.10
CA LYS A 76 5.04 -7.81 7.79
C LYS A 76 3.82 -8.72 7.92
N GLY A 77 3.96 -9.94 7.45
CA GLY A 77 2.88 -10.92 7.49
C GLY A 77 3.21 -12.08 8.41
N SER A 78 2.43 -13.15 8.28
CA SER A 78 2.57 -14.33 9.13
C SER A 78 3.86 -15.11 8.88
N ASN A 79 4.46 -14.95 7.70
CA ASN A 79 5.63 -15.75 7.31
C ASN A 79 6.63 -14.96 6.48
N GLY A 80 6.63 -13.64 6.57
CA GLY A 80 7.58 -12.82 5.84
C GLY A 80 7.03 -11.47 5.50
N TYR A 81 7.74 -10.75 4.64
CA TYR A 81 7.39 -9.40 4.25
C TYR A 81 6.76 -9.36 2.87
N LEU A 82 5.81 -8.45 2.69
CA LEU A 82 5.22 -8.18 1.40
C LEU A 82 6.28 -7.60 0.46
N LEU A 83 7.04 -6.63 0.96
CA LEU A 83 8.14 -6.02 0.24
C LEU A 83 9.40 -6.19 1.10
N PRO A 84 10.11 -7.32 0.96
CA PRO A 84 11.30 -7.59 1.80
C PRO A 84 12.38 -6.54 1.66
N GLU A 85 12.54 -5.96 0.46
CA GLU A 85 13.55 -4.92 0.23
C GLU A 85 13.20 -3.61 0.94
N MET A 86 11.95 -3.49 1.45
CA MET A 86 11.49 -2.32 2.17
C MET A 86 11.03 -2.72 3.58
N SER A 87 11.78 -3.59 4.24
CA SER A 87 11.38 -4.12 5.55
C SER A 87 11.33 -3.08 6.66
N GLY A 88 11.90 -1.90 6.42
CA GLY A 88 11.81 -0.80 7.38
C GLY A 88 10.43 -0.15 7.45
N PHE A 89 9.56 -0.45 6.50
CA PHE A 89 8.19 0.06 6.53
C PHE A 89 7.26 -0.99 7.08
N ASP A 90 6.35 -0.57 7.95
CA ASP A 90 5.39 -1.46 8.60
C ASP A 90 4.17 -1.68 7.74
N PHE A 91 3.83 -0.70 6.92
CA PHE A 91 2.62 -0.73 6.09
C PHE A 91 2.90 -0.18 4.71
N VAL A 92 2.07 -0.61 3.76
CA VAL A 92 2.11 -0.12 2.38
C VAL A 92 0.71 0.34 2.02
N LEU A 93 0.60 1.56 1.51
CA LEU A 93 -0.66 2.09 1.01
C LEU A 93 -0.58 2.12 -0.51
N ARG A 94 -1.48 1.40 -1.16
CA ARG A 94 -1.55 1.34 -2.62
C ARG A 94 -2.74 2.17 -3.07
N ILE A 95 -2.55 2.98 -4.11
CA ILE A 95 -3.58 3.87 -4.63
C ILE A 95 -3.78 3.58 -6.11
N ASP A 96 -4.99 3.13 -6.47
CA ASP A 96 -5.36 2.76 -7.84
C ASP A 96 -6.42 3.72 -8.37
N GLY A 97 -6.38 3.97 -9.67
CA GLY A 97 -7.35 4.80 -10.32
C GLY A 97 -6.64 5.79 -11.23
N TYR A 98 -7.40 6.59 -11.98
CA TYR A 98 -6.75 7.55 -12.85
C TYR A 98 -6.04 8.66 -12.04
N CYS A 99 -6.34 8.78 -10.77
CA CYS A 99 -5.66 9.71 -9.86
C CYS A 99 -4.74 8.94 -8.91
N HIS A 100 -3.90 8.09 -9.47
CA HIS A 100 -3.02 7.25 -8.65
C HIS A 100 -1.79 7.99 -8.14
N LEU A 101 -1.66 9.26 -8.46
CA LEU A 101 -0.49 10.03 -8.08
C LEU A 101 -0.44 10.27 -6.57
N VAL A 102 0.73 10.04 -6.02
CA VAL A 102 1.02 10.38 -4.62
C VAL A 102 1.55 11.80 -4.60
N ASP A 103 0.79 12.72 -4.01
CA ASP A 103 1.23 14.11 -3.97
C ASP A 103 1.75 14.48 -2.58
N ASP A 104 2.35 15.68 -2.51
CA ASP A 104 2.97 16.13 -1.26
C ASP A 104 1.96 16.35 -0.15
N ASP A 105 0.73 16.73 -0.51
CA ASP A 105 -0.31 16.95 0.50
C ASP A 105 -0.71 15.64 1.16
N LEU A 106 -0.85 14.57 0.37
CA LEU A 106 -1.16 13.25 0.92
C LEU A 106 -0.08 12.83 1.91
N LEU A 107 1.19 12.95 1.51
CA LEU A 107 2.31 12.56 2.35
C LEU A 107 2.36 13.42 3.61
N ARG A 108 2.14 14.73 3.48
CA ARG A 108 2.18 15.65 4.62
C ARG A 108 1.12 15.28 5.65
N VAL A 109 -0.09 14.96 5.20
CA VAL A 109 -1.17 14.60 6.10
C VAL A 109 -0.87 13.29 6.81
N ILE A 110 -0.37 12.29 6.08
CA ILE A 110 0.00 11.01 6.71
C ILE A 110 1.08 11.22 7.76
N ARG A 111 2.10 12.04 7.43
CA ARG A 111 3.19 12.32 8.36
C ARG A 111 2.74 13.08 9.60
N SER A 112 1.59 13.74 9.53
CA SER A 112 1.07 14.49 10.69
C SER A 112 0.41 13.59 11.72
N ILE A 113 0.17 12.33 11.40
CA ILE A 113 -0.41 11.37 12.36
C ILE A 113 0.64 11.08 13.43
N PRO A 114 0.31 11.27 14.72
CA PRO A 114 1.34 11.26 15.78
C PRO A 114 2.20 10.00 15.85
N PHE A 115 1.63 8.83 15.57
CA PHE A 115 2.39 7.58 15.67
C PHE A 115 3.02 7.14 14.35
N VAL A 116 2.91 7.95 13.30
CA VAL A 116 3.60 7.68 12.04
C VAL A 116 5.00 8.28 12.13
N LEU A 117 6.00 7.44 11.91
CA LEU A 117 7.41 7.85 11.97
C LEU A 117 7.92 8.31 10.62
N ALA A 118 7.40 7.74 9.54
CA ALA A 118 7.83 8.10 8.19
C ALA A 118 6.76 7.68 7.19
N ALA A 119 6.63 8.44 6.12
CA ALA A 119 5.78 8.10 4.99
C ALA A 119 6.46 8.65 3.74
N ILE A 120 6.77 7.76 2.79
CA ILE A 120 7.43 8.16 1.55
C ILE A 120 6.79 7.47 0.37
N GLU A 121 6.85 8.12 -0.77
CA GLU A 121 6.43 7.49 -2.01
C GLU A 121 7.47 6.47 -2.45
N LEU A 122 7.01 5.28 -2.85
CA LEU A 122 7.87 4.24 -3.36
C LEU A 122 7.66 4.12 -4.86
N SER A 123 8.74 3.91 -5.60
CA SER A 123 8.68 3.74 -7.04
C SER A 123 8.50 2.26 -7.37
N GLY A 124 7.41 1.92 -8.05
CA GLY A 124 7.17 0.54 -8.45
C GLY A 124 8.27 -0.01 -9.34
N GLU A 125 8.88 0.86 -10.15
CA GLU A 125 9.95 0.43 -11.04
C GLU A 125 11.17 -0.07 -10.31
N LYS A 126 11.37 0.38 -9.08
CA LYS A 126 12.54 0.02 -8.28
C LYS A 126 12.28 -1.13 -7.32
N LEU A 127 11.05 -1.63 -7.27
CA LEU A 127 10.68 -2.70 -6.35
C LEU A 127 10.75 -4.04 -7.04
N LYS A 128 11.58 -4.94 -6.52
CA LYS A 128 11.75 -6.27 -7.10
C LYS A 128 10.54 -7.16 -6.83
N THR A 129 9.81 -6.90 -5.76
CA THR A 129 8.69 -7.74 -5.34
C THR A 129 7.35 -7.04 -5.54
N ILE A 130 7.28 -6.10 -6.49
CA ILE A 130 6.06 -5.32 -6.69
C ILE A 130 4.84 -6.19 -7.01
N GLN A 131 5.04 -7.36 -7.61
CA GLN A 131 3.92 -8.24 -7.90
C GLN A 131 3.21 -8.69 -6.63
N ASN A 132 3.87 -8.64 -5.48
CA ASN A 132 3.23 -8.99 -4.21
C ASN A 132 2.14 -8.01 -3.81
N LEU A 133 2.09 -6.84 -4.45
CA LEU A 133 1.04 -5.85 -4.19
C LEU A 133 -0.19 -6.04 -5.05
N ILE A 134 -0.19 -7.00 -5.96
CA ILE A 134 -1.34 -7.29 -6.81
C ILE A 134 -2.32 -8.11 -5.98
N THR A 135 -3.52 -7.57 -5.77
CA THR A 135 -4.46 -8.12 -4.79
C THR A 135 -5.75 -8.66 -5.39
N GLU A 136 -5.83 -8.84 -6.71
CA GLU A 136 -7.09 -9.23 -7.28
C GLU A 136 -7.59 -10.61 -6.85
#